data_09009cac0905aaa5300de07e236d4070
#
_entry.id   09009cac0905aaa5300de07e236d4070
#
_cell.length_a   1.000
_cell.length_b   1.000
_cell.length_c   1.000
_cell.angle_alpha   90.00
_cell.angle_beta   90.00
_cell.angle_gamma   90.00
#
_symmetry.space_group_name_H-M   'P 1'
#
loop_
_entity.id
_entity.type
_entity.pdbx_description
1 polymer ?
#
loop_
_entity_poly.entity_id
_entity_poly.type
_entity_poly.pdbx_seq_one_letter_code
_entity_poly.pdbx_strand_id
1 'polypeptide(L)'
;MGQCYDVKLKLKFRDGEKDELRTVKAMQKYIKDHDGKGVNFGLDEWKKEGNGLSTLKDMLRVFFAGWNCWDFEMTQGRKWLHVRNGFDASYGWESIMLDIFDVISPFLEDGSELWIYPDSDYDHLIVKEGKCVTVH
;
A
#
# COMPACT_ATOMS: atom_id res chain seq x y z
N MET A 1 -21.41 2.28 -1.96
CA MET A 1 -21.00 1.37 -3.04
C MET A 1 -19.49 1.32 -3.14
N GLY A 2 -18.97 0.17 -3.50
CA GLY A 2 -17.53 -0.03 -3.63
C GLY A 2 -17.10 -0.21 -5.08
N GLN A 3 -15.82 -0.34 -5.24
CA GLN A 3 -15.18 -0.62 -6.52
C GLN A 3 -14.18 -1.75 -6.34
N CYS A 4 -14.04 -2.60 -7.34
CA CYS A 4 -13.02 -3.65 -7.35
C CYS A 4 -11.69 -3.09 -7.79
N TYR A 5 -10.63 -3.46 -7.11
CA TYR A 5 -9.26 -3.07 -7.46
C TYR A 5 -8.38 -4.31 -7.55
N ASP A 6 -7.57 -4.38 -8.57
CA ASP A 6 -6.41 -5.26 -8.61
C ASP A 6 -5.17 -4.42 -8.37
N VAL A 7 -4.33 -4.85 -7.44
CA VAL A 7 -3.14 -4.10 -7.05
C VAL A 7 -1.91 -4.99 -7.13
N LYS A 8 -0.83 -4.42 -7.64
CA LYS A 8 0.49 -5.04 -7.63
C LYS A 8 1.51 -4.07 -7.08
N LEU A 9 2.38 -4.55 -6.22
CA LEU A 9 3.51 -3.79 -5.70
C LEU A 9 4.79 -4.56 -5.96
N LYS A 10 5.85 -3.81 -6.27
CA LYS A 10 7.21 -4.32 -6.35
C LYS A 10 8.06 -3.36 -5.54
N LEU A 11 8.59 -3.80 -4.41
CA LEU A 11 9.24 -2.93 -3.44
C LEU A 11 10.64 -3.41 -3.10
N LYS A 12 11.55 -2.45 -2.90
CA LYS A 12 12.84 -2.71 -2.28
C LYS A 12 13.21 -1.48 -1.45
N PHE A 13 13.57 -1.69 -0.18
CA PHE A 13 13.95 -0.59 0.70
C PHE A 13 15.39 -0.17 0.44
N ARG A 14 15.65 1.14 0.41
CA ARG A 14 16.97 1.69 0.10
C ARG A 14 18.01 1.28 1.14
N ASP A 15 17.65 1.32 2.41
CA ASP A 15 18.53 0.99 3.53
C ASP A 15 17.95 -0.18 4.34
N GLY A 16 17.52 -1.22 3.64
CA GLY A 16 17.10 -2.47 4.24
C GLY A 16 16.09 -2.30 5.36
N GLU A 17 16.38 -2.91 6.52
CA GLU A 17 15.48 -2.90 7.68
C GLU A 17 15.20 -1.51 8.23
N LYS A 18 16.15 -0.59 8.12
CA LYS A 18 15.94 0.78 8.61
C LYS A 18 14.86 1.49 7.84
N ASP A 19 14.88 1.38 6.52
CA ASP A 19 13.87 2.01 5.68
C ASP A 19 12.56 1.24 5.70
N GLU A 20 12.59 -0.06 5.93
CA GLU A 20 11.38 -0.83 6.18
C GLU A 20 10.66 -0.29 7.43
N LEU A 21 11.40 -0.08 8.52
CA LEU A 21 10.83 0.47 9.76
C LEU A 21 10.31 1.89 9.56
N ARG A 22 11.06 2.73 8.84
CA ARG A 22 10.61 4.09 8.52
C ARG A 22 9.33 4.08 7.71
N THR A 23 9.22 3.14 6.78
CA THR A 23 8.00 2.94 5.97
C THR A 23 6.82 2.59 6.86
N VAL A 24 6.97 1.63 7.76
CA VAL A 24 5.91 1.25 8.70
C VAL A 24 5.47 2.46 9.52
N LYS A 25 6.42 3.20 10.06
CA LYS A 25 6.11 4.38 10.86
C LYS A 25 5.41 5.47 10.07
N ALA A 26 5.82 5.69 8.83
CA ALA A 26 5.18 6.67 7.95
C ALA A 26 3.73 6.27 7.65
N MET A 27 3.49 4.99 7.41
CA MET A 27 2.14 4.47 7.17
C MET A 27 1.26 4.60 8.42
N GLN A 28 1.80 4.28 9.59
CA GLN A 28 1.10 4.45 10.87
C GLN A 28 0.74 5.93 11.09
N LYS A 29 1.65 6.83 10.79
CA LYS A 29 1.41 8.28 10.92
C LYS A 29 0.33 8.74 9.95
N TYR A 30 0.34 8.27 8.72
CA TYR A 30 -0.68 8.59 7.74
C TYR A 30 -2.07 8.19 8.25
N ILE A 31 -2.19 6.98 8.79
CA ILE A 31 -3.45 6.50 9.38
C ILE A 31 -3.89 7.43 10.51
N LYS A 32 -2.99 7.74 11.42
CA LYS A 32 -3.29 8.61 12.56
C LYS A 32 -3.76 9.99 12.12
N ASP A 33 -3.13 10.55 11.09
CA ASP A 33 -3.43 11.90 10.62
C ASP A 33 -4.73 11.97 9.81
N HIS A 34 -5.16 10.87 9.19
CA HIS A 34 -6.28 10.89 8.24
C HIS A 34 -7.51 10.11 8.68
N ASP A 35 -7.38 9.15 9.60
CA ASP A 35 -8.52 8.32 10.01
C ASP A 35 -9.61 9.17 10.65
N GLY A 36 -10.83 8.98 10.18
CA GLY A 36 -11.98 9.76 10.65
C GLY A 36 -12.10 11.16 10.02
N LYS A 37 -11.21 11.50 9.09
CA LYS A 37 -11.20 12.80 8.41
C LYS A 37 -11.48 12.61 6.92
N GLY A 38 -12.65 12.10 6.61
CA GLY A 38 -13.02 11.78 5.24
C GLY A 38 -12.55 10.40 4.77
N VAL A 39 -11.78 9.71 5.60
CA VAL A 39 -11.29 8.36 5.34
C VAL A 39 -11.58 7.49 6.55
N ASN A 40 -12.06 6.28 6.32
CA ASN A 40 -12.23 5.29 7.36
C ASN A 40 -11.36 4.07 7.04
N PHE A 41 -10.30 3.88 7.81
CA PHE A 41 -9.41 2.73 7.62
C PHE A 41 -9.96 1.44 8.21
N GLY A 42 -11.04 1.50 8.98
CA GLY A 42 -11.65 0.32 9.57
C GLY A 42 -10.74 -0.37 10.57
N LEU A 43 -10.05 0.39 11.41
CA LEU A 43 -9.03 -0.15 12.31
C LEU A 43 -9.57 -1.21 13.26
N ASP A 44 -10.81 -1.04 13.75
CA ASP A 44 -11.42 -2.02 14.64
C ASP A 44 -11.65 -3.35 13.94
N GLU A 45 -12.04 -3.32 12.67
CA GLU A 45 -12.24 -4.53 11.87
C GLU A 45 -10.91 -5.25 11.62
N TRP A 46 -9.86 -4.48 11.30
CA TRP A 46 -8.52 -5.05 11.11
C TRP A 46 -8.02 -5.72 12.39
N LYS A 47 -8.22 -5.09 13.55
CA LYS A 47 -7.84 -5.65 14.84
C LYS A 47 -8.58 -6.96 15.13
N LYS A 48 -9.87 -7.03 14.79
CA LYS A 48 -10.66 -8.26 14.94
C LYS A 48 -10.12 -9.40 14.09
N GLU A 49 -9.52 -9.09 12.94
CA GLU A 49 -8.89 -10.09 12.08
C GLU A 49 -7.46 -10.45 12.49
N GLY A 50 -6.99 -9.91 13.60
CA GLY A 50 -5.65 -10.20 14.11
C GLY A 50 -4.54 -9.32 13.55
N ASN A 51 -4.90 -8.22 12.84
CA ASN A 51 -3.91 -7.27 12.34
C ASN A 51 -3.44 -6.38 13.50
N GLY A 52 -2.17 -6.48 13.85
CA GLY A 52 -1.60 -5.73 14.97
C GLY A 52 -1.20 -4.29 14.63
N LEU A 53 -1.36 -3.88 13.38
CA LEU A 53 -1.03 -2.52 12.91
C LEU A 53 0.42 -2.13 13.17
N SER A 54 1.33 -3.09 13.17
CA SER A 54 2.72 -2.86 13.60
C SER A 54 3.79 -3.39 12.64
N THR A 55 3.44 -4.29 11.73
CA THR A 55 4.41 -4.84 10.78
C THR A 55 4.19 -4.26 9.39
N LEU A 56 5.17 -4.43 8.50
CA LEU A 56 5.02 -4.04 7.12
C LEU A 56 3.83 -4.74 6.46
N LYS A 57 3.68 -6.04 6.70
CA LYS A 57 2.55 -6.80 6.15
C LYS A 57 1.23 -6.25 6.65
N ASP A 58 1.15 -5.93 7.96
CA ASP A 58 -0.05 -5.34 8.54
C ASP A 58 -0.42 -4.05 7.83
N MET A 59 0.56 -3.17 7.63
CA MET A 59 0.35 -1.88 6.97
C MET A 59 -0.03 -2.04 5.51
N LEU A 60 0.67 -2.91 4.79
CA LEU A 60 0.34 -3.15 3.38
C LEU A 60 -1.09 -3.67 3.22
N ARG A 61 -1.56 -4.49 4.15
CA ARG A 61 -2.93 -4.98 4.11
C ARG A 61 -3.95 -3.86 4.37
N VAL A 62 -3.67 -2.96 5.30
CA VAL A 62 -4.57 -1.84 5.58
C VAL A 62 -4.78 -0.95 4.35
N PHE A 63 -3.72 -0.69 3.59
CA PHE A 63 -3.80 0.22 2.44
C PHE A 63 -4.16 -0.48 1.12
N PHE A 64 -3.70 -1.71 0.94
CA PHE A 64 -3.79 -2.40 -0.36
C PHE A 64 -4.61 -3.68 -0.30
N ALA A 65 -5.47 -3.82 0.69
CA ALA A 65 -6.35 -4.98 0.82
C ALA A 65 -7.67 -4.58 1.46
N GLY A 66 -8.66 -5.48 1.39
CA GLY A 66 -9.92 -5.34 2.11
C GLY A 66 -10.01 -6.37 3.23
N TRP A 67 -10.94 -6.18 4.14
CA TRP A 67 -11.13 -7.10 5.27
C TRP A 67 -11.50 -8.52 4.82
N ASN A 68 -12.19 -8.62 3.69
CA ASN A 68 -12.64 -9.90 3.12
C ASN A 68 -11.75 -10.35 1.97
N CYS A 69 -10.47 -9.99 2.03
CA CYS A 69 -9.53 -10.33 0.98
C CYS A 69 -8.93 -11.71 1.22
N TRP A 70 -9.07 -12.60 0.24
CA TRP A 70 -8.47 -13.94 0.30
C TRP A 70 -7.23 -14.07 -0.57
N ASP A 71 -6.99 -13.09 -1.44
CA ASP A 71 -5.96 -13.19 -2.49
C ASP A 71 -4.70 -12.39 -2.19
N PHE A 72 -4.55 -11.90 -0.95
CA PHE A 72 -3.36 -11.11 -0.60
C PHE A 72 -2.13 -12.01 -0.58
N GLU A 73 -1.26 -11.81 -1.56
CA GLU A 73 0.00 -12.54 -1.69
C GLU A 73 1.17 -11.60 -1.47
N MET A 74 2.09 -11.98 -0.59
CA MET A 74 3.30 -11.23 -0.31
C MET A 74 4.48 -12.20 -0.38
N THR A 75 5.35 -12.01 -1.38
CA THR A 75 6.45 -12.94 -1.67
C THR A 75 7.75 -12.17 -1.75
N GLN A 76 8.73 -12.58 -0.97
CA GLN A 76 10.08 -12.01 -1.04
C GLN A 76 10.89 -12.76 -2.08
N GLY A 77 11.21 -12.09 -3.18
CA GLY A 77 12.13 -12.59 -4.19
C GLY A 77 13.58 -12.30 -3.80
N ARG A 78 14.51 -12.54 -4.72
CA ARG A 78 15.93 -12.28 -4.48
C ARG A 78 16.22 -10.80 -4.25
N LYS A 79 15.55 -9.93 -5.01
CA LYS A 79 15.78 -8.49 -4.97
C LYS A 79 14.53 -7.74 -4.52
N TRP A 80 13.36 -8.19 -4.97
CA TRP A 80 12.11 -7.45 -4.83
C TRP A 80 11.12 -8.16 -3.94
N LEU A 81 10.44 -7.39 -3.10
CA LEU A 81 9.23 -7.84 -2.41
C LEU A 81 8.06 -7.63 -3.37
N HIS A 82 7.32 -8.69 -3.64
CA HIS A 82 6.14 -8.65 -4.51
C HIS A 82 4.87 -8.79 -3.70
N VAL A 83 3.92 -7.91 -3.95
CA VAL A 83 2.59 -7.97 -3.34
C VAL A 83 1.55 -7.95 -4.45
N ARG A 84 0.57 -8.83 -4.36
CA ARG A 84 -0.56 -8.89 -5.28
C ARG A 84 -1.84 -9.09 -4.52
N ASN A 85 -2.90 -8.43 -4.95
CA ASN A 85 -4.18 -8.56 -4.31
C ASN A 85 -5.32 -8.06 -5.19
N GLY A 86 -6.48 -8.73 -5.06
CA GLY A 86 -7.75 -8.22 -5.59
C GLY A 86 -8.69 -7.99 -4.42
N PHE A 87 -9.36 -6.84 -4.38
CA PHE A 87 -10.23 -6.51 -3.26
C PHE A 87 -11.25 -5.44 -3.64
N ASP A 88 -12.30 -5.36 -2.84
CA ASP A 88 -13.32 -4.31 -2.95
C ASP A 88 -13.05 -3.24 -1.91
N ALA A 89 -13.18 -1.99 -2.30
CA ALA A 89 -13.07 -0.86 -1.40
C ALA A 89 -14.01 0.25 -1.84
N SER A 90 -14.16 1.28 -1.03
CA SER A 90 -15.00 2.43 -1.35
C SER A 90 -14.43 3.20 -2.54
N TYR A 91 -15.30 3.90 -3.26
CA TYR A 91 -14.85 4.82 -4.32
C TYR A 91 -13.87 5.83 -3.72
N GLY A 92 -12.84 6.12 -4.49
CA GLY A 92 -11.79 7.05 -4.05
C GLY A 92 -10.66 6.40 -3.27
N TRP A 93 -10.76 5.11 -2.93
CA TRP A 93 -9.67 4.42 -2.24
C TRP A 93 -8.37 4.42 -3.05
N GLU A 94 -8.48 4.49 -4.36
CA GLU A 94 -7.35 4.65 -5.26
C GLU A 94 -6.46 5.83 -4.86
N SER A 95 -7.08 6.97 -4.51
CA SER A 95 -6.33 8.16 -4.07
C SER A 95 -5.51 7.89 -2.82
N ILE A 96 -6.05 7.08 -1.90
CA ILE A 96 -5.34 6.70 -0.68
C ILE A 96 -4.12 5.84 -1.01
N MET A 97 -4.28 4.89 -1.93
CA MET A 97 -3.17 4.04 -2.35
C MET A 97 -2.08 4.83 -3.06
N LEU A 98 -2.46 5.78 -3.92
CA LEU A 98 -1.51 6.66 -4.60
C LEU A 98 -0.78 7.55 -3.60
N ASP A 99 -1.50 8.12 -2.64
CA ASP A 99 -0.92 8.99 -1.61
C ASP A 99 0.08 8.24 -0.76
N ILE A 100 -0.26 7.04 -0.29
CA ILE A 100 0.66 6.32 0.59
C ILE A 100 1.91 5.87 -0.16
N PHE A 101 1.79 5.51 -1.43
CA PHE A 101 2.96 5.17 -2.22
C PHE A 101 3.89 6.38 -2.36
N ASP A 102 3.33 7.56 -2.59
CA ASP A 102 4.10 8.80 -2.62
C ASP A 102 4.81 9.05 -1.28
N VAL A 103 4.09 8.89 -0.17
CA VAL A 103 4.63 9.11 1.18
C VAL A 103 5.82 8.20 1.46
N ILE A 104 5.76 6.92 1.05
CA ILE A 104 6.83 5.96 1.34
C ILE A 104 7.95 5.94 0.29
N SER A 105 7.77 6.62 -0.83
CA SER A 105 8.74 6.64 -1.93
C SER A 105 10.17 7.00 -1.53
N PRO A 106 10.39 7.97 -0.60
CA PRO A 106 11.76 8.29 -0.18
C PRO A 106 12.53 7.13 0.44
N PHE A 107 11.82 6.13 0.95
CA PHE A 107 12.45 4.96 1.60
C PHE A 107 12.66 3.81 0.64
N LEU A 108 12.18 3.93 -0.60
CA LEU A 108 12.22 2.86 -1.59
C LEU A 108 13.32 3.09 -2.61
N GLU A 109 13.91 1.99 -3.05
CA GLU A 109 14.92 2.01 -4.11
C GLU A 109 14.26 2.30 -5.46
N ASP A 110 15.01 2.94 -6.34
CA ASP A 110 14.58 3.21 -7.71
C ASP A 110 14.13 1.91 -8.39
N GLY A 111 13.04 1.99 -9.10
CA GLY A 111 12.45 0.83 -9.75
C GLY A 111 11.36 0.15 -8.94
N SER A 112 11.13 0.55 -7.69
CA SER A 112 9.95 0.11 -6.94
C SER A 112 8.70 0.63 -7.65
N GLU A 113 7.67 -0.20 -7.74
CA GLU A 113 6.50 0.12 -8.58
C GLU A 113 5.19 -0.22 -7.90
N LEU A 114 4.16 0.53 -8.26
CA LEU A 114 2.77 0.28 -7.89
C LEU A 114 1.92 0.28 -9.14
N TRP A 115 1.09 -0.75 -9.29
CA TRP A 115 0.03 -0.82 -10.31
C TRP A 115 -1.31 -0.95 -9.63
N ILE A 116 -2.27 -0.13 -10.03
CA ILE A 116 -3.66 -0.19 -9.58
C ILE A 116 -4.54 -0.32 -10.82
N TYR A 117 -5.37 -1.35 -10.85
CA TYR A 117 -6.29 -1.62 -11.95
C TYR A 117 -7.72 -1.53 -11.42
N PRO A 118 -8.35 -0.34 -11.47
CA PRO A 118 -9.78 -0.24 -11.24
C PRO A 118 -10.53 -0.73 -12.49
N ASP A 119 -11.84 -0.73 -12.44
CA ASP A 119 -12.67 -1.33 -13.49
C ASP A 119 -12.48 -0.73 -14.89
N SER A 120 -12.06 0.53 -15.00
CA SER A 120 -12.07 1.26 -16.28
C SER A 120 -10.72 1.80 -16.76
N ASP A 121 -9.72 1.85 -15.91
CA ASP A 121 -8.41 2.44 -16.24
C ASP A 121 -7.36 1.85 -15.33
N TYR A 122 -6.12 2.28 -15.45
CA TYR A 122 -5.08 1.81 -14.53
C TYR A 122 -4.10 2.92 -14.19
N ASP A 123 -3.51 2.81 -13.01
CA ASP A 123 -2.44 3.68 -12.54
C ASP A 123 -1.15 2.87 -12.42
N HIS A 124 -0.07 3.45 -12.88
CA HIS A 124 1.26 2.84 -12.75
C HIS A 124 2.23 3.90 -12.27
N LEU A 125 2.82 3.66 -11.12
CA LEU A 125 3.80 4.55 -10.50
C LEU A 125 5.12 3.83 -10.33
N ILE A 126 6.20 4.57 -10.48
CA ILE A 126 7.56 4.04 -10.26
C ILE A 126 8.36 5.03 -9.43
N VAL A 127 9.23 4.53 -8.58
CA VAL A 127 10.13 5.36 -7.78
C VAL A 127 11.38 5.67 -8.56
N LYS A 128 11.71 6.97 -8.65
CA LYS A 128 12.97 7.48 -9.22
C LYS A 128 13.51 8.55 -8.30
N GLU A 129 14.74 8.36 -7.83
CA GLU A 129 15.44 9.31 -6.97
C GLU A 129 14.62 9.70 -5.72
N GLY A 130 13.97 8.70 -5.10
CA GLY A 130 13.17 8.89 -3.91
C GLY A 130 11.82 9.57 -4.14
N LYS A 131 11.41 9.72 -5.40
CA LYS A 131 10.13 10.33 -5.76
C LYS A 131 9.28 9.37 -6.57
N CYS A 132 7.98 9.44 -6.35
CA CYS A 132 7.00 8.69 -7.11
C CYS A 132 6.65 9.45 -8.38
N VAL A 133 6.76 8.80 -9.54
CA VAL A 133 6.39 9.39 -10.83
C VAL A 133 5.42 8.47 -11.56
N THR A 134 4.50 9.08 -12.31
CA THR A 134 3.53 8.34 -13.11
C THR A 134 4.20 7.81 -14.39
N VAL A 135 3.90 6.56 -14.72
CA VAL A 135 4.36 5.93 -15.96
C VAL A 135 3.20 5.99 -16.97
N HIS A 136 3.50 6.45 -18.16
CA HIS A 136 2.51 6.55 -19.25
C HIS A 136 2.75 5.49 -20.32
#